data_117a45f0e92109070f896511989fee71
#
_entry.id   117a45f0e92109070f896511989fee71
#
_cell.length_a   1.000
_cell.length_b   1.000
_cell.length_c   1.000
_cell.angle_alpha   90.00
_cell.angle_beta   90.00
_cell.angle_gamma   90.00
#
_symmetry.space_group_name_H-M   'P 1'
#
loop_
_entity.id
_entity.type
_entity.pdbx_description
1 polymer ?
#
loop_
_entity_poly.entity_id
_entity_poly.type
_entity_poly.pdbx_seq_one_letter_code
_entity_poly.pdbx_strand_id
1 'polypeptide(L)'
;MNNDIKYKLANAMKECMFSSPVEKITVKEICDTCGVTRQTFYRNFQDKYDLINWYFDKILIESFHQMGEGSTVYESLVKKFFRLQSMMG
;
A
#
# COMPACT_ATOMS: atom_id res chain seq x y z
N MET A 1 -6.03 -7.17 -14.11
CA MET A 1 -5.85 -6.23 -15.03
C MET A 1 -5.24 -4.97 -14.49
N ASN A 2 -5.95 -3.86 -14.27
CA ASN A 2 -5.28 -2.66 -13.78
C ASN A 2 -4.62 -2.84 -12.41
N ASN A 3 -5.10 -3.79 -11.61
CA ASN A 3 -4.55 -4.04 -10.28
C ASN A 3 -3.24 -4.82 -10.32
N ASP A 4 -2.93 -5.50 -11.41
CA ASP A 4 -1.70 -6.30 -11.49
C ASP A 4 -0.45 -5.46 -11.32
N ILE A 5 -0.41 -4.28 -11.95
CA ILE A 5 0.71 -3.36 -11.82
C ILE A 5 0.80 -2.84 -10.39
N LYS A 6 -0.33 -2.53 -9.78
CA LYS A 6 -0.36 -2.03 -8.40
C LYS A 6 0.18 -3.07 -7.43
N TYR A 7 -0.23 -4.33 -7.58
CA TYR A 7 0.31 -5.40 -6.73
C TYR A 7 1.78 -5.64 -6.98
N LYS A 8 2.21 -5.54 -8.23
CA LYS A 8 3.62 -5.69 -8.58
C LYS A 8 4.46 -4.62 -7.89
N LEU A 9 4.01 -3.38 -7.94
CA LEU A 9 4.68 -2.28 -7.27
C LEU A 9 4.64 -2.44 -5.75
N ALA A 10 3.53 -2.89 -5.22
CA ALA A 10 3.39 -3.12 -3.78
C ALA A 10 4.33 -4.21 -3.28
N ASN A 11 4.46 -5.30 -4.03
CA ASN A 11 5.41 -6.37 -3.69
C ASN A 11 6.85 -5.87 -3.74
N ALA A 12 7.18 -5.06 -4.74
CA ALA A 12 8.50 -4.46 -4.84
C ALA A 12 8.78 -3.54 -3.65
N MET A 13 7.81 -2.75 -3.25
CA MET A 13 7.93 -1.89 -2.06
C MET A 13 8.17 -2.72 -0.82
N LYS A 14 7.44 -3.82 -0.67
CA LYS A 14 7.60 -4.74 0.46
C LYS A 14 9.03 -5.27 0.52
N GLU A 15 9.59 -5.68 -0.62
CA GLU A 15 10.95 -6.17 -0.67
C GLU A 15 11.95 -5.09 -0.26
N CYS A 16 11.76 -3.87 -0.75
CA CYS A 16 12.61 -2.75 -0.37
C CYS A 16 12.54 -2.47 1.13
N MET A 17 11.38 -2.63 1.74
CA MET A 17 11.19 -2.38 3.16
C MET A 17 11.92 -3.38 4.04
N PHE A 18 12.24 -4.57 3.53
CA PHE A 18 13.06 -5.52 4.28
C PHE A 18 14.50 -5.04 4.42
N SER A 19 14.98 -4.22 3.49
CA SER A 19 16.37 -3.80 3.45
C SER A 19 16.58 -2.37 3.93
N SER A 20 15.56 -1.52 3.85
CA SER A 20 15.71 -0.10 4.12
C SER A 20 14.44 0.49 4.74
N PRO A 21 14.59 1.54 5.58
CA PRO A 21 13.41 2.25 6.07
C PRO A 21 12.71 3.00 4.95
N VAL A 22 11.42 3.24 5.13
CA VAL A 22 10.59 3.87 4.11
C VAL A 22 11.15 5.20 3.62
N GLU A 23 11.71 6.00 4.53
CA GLU A 23 12.25 7.31 4.18
C GLU A 23 13.39 7.23 3.16
N LYS A 24 14.13 6.13 3.17
CA LYS A 24 15.28 5.95 2.28
C LYS A 24 14.93 5.25 0.98
N ILE A 25 13.75 4.64 0.90
CA ILE A 25 13.32 3.96 -0.31
C ILE A 25 12.88 5.00 -1.34
N THR A 26 13.35 4.84 -2.58
CA THR A 26 13.00 5.74 -3.67
C THR A 26 12.07 5.05 -4.66
N VAL A 27 11.33 5.84 -5.42
CA VAL A 27 10.48 5.32 -6.51
C VAL A 27 11.34 4.55 -7.52
N LYS A 28 12.55 5.04 -7.77
CA LYS A 28 13.48 4.36 -8.67
C LYS A 28 13.79 2.93 -8.19
N GLU A 29 14.08 2.77 -6.91
CA GLU A 29 14.37 1.45 -6.35
C GLU A 29 13.17 0.52 -6.48
N ILE A 30 11.98 1.02 -6.19
CA ILE A 30 10.76 0.23 -6.31
C ILE A 30 10.57 -0.22 -7.75
N CYS A 31 10.72 0.69 -8.70
CA CYS A 31 10.56 0.40 -10.12
C CYS A 31 11.61 -0.58 -10.63
N ASP A 32 12.86 -0.39 -10.21
CA ASP A 32 13.94 -1.29 -10.61
C ASP A 32 13.72 -2.70 -10.08
N THR A 33 13.19 -2.82 -8.87
CA THR A 33 12.95 -4.11 -8.25
C THR A 33 11.93 -4.94 -9.02
N CYS A 34 10.89 -4.32 -9.57
CA CYS A 34 9.85 -5.05 -10.28
C CYS A 34 9.89 -4.86 -11.80
N GLY A 35 10.85 -4.10 -12.32
CA GLY A 35 11.02 -3.94 -13.76
C GLY A 35 9.97 -3.08 -14.45
N VAL A 36 9.39 -2.12 -13.74
CA VAL A 36 8.46 -1.16 -14.35
C VAL A 36 9.14 0.21 -14.45
N THR A 37 8.59 1.07 -15.30
CA THR A 37 9.12 2.42 -15.46
C THR A 37 8.55 3.34 -14.38
N ARG A 38 9.26 4.46 -14.11
CA ARG A 38 8.75 5.47 -13.21
C ARG A 38 7.46 6.08 -13.72
N GLN A 39 7.33 6.20 -15.03
CA GLN A 39 6.12 6.69 -15.66
C GLN A 39 4.92 5.81 -15.31
N THR A 40 5.10 4.49 -15.34
CA THR A 40 4.07 3.54 -14.95
C THR A 40 3.71 3.70 -13.47
N PHE A 41 4.72 3.89 -12.62
CA PHE A 41 4.48 4.14 -11.21
C PHE A 41 3.56 5.35 -11.01
N TYR A 42 3.92 6.48 -11.62
CA TYR A 42 3.18 7.73 -11.42
C TYR A 42 1.81 7.74 -12.07
N ARG A 43 1.53 6.80 -12.96
CA ARG A 43 0.16 6.60 -13.47
C ARG A 43 -0.75 5.96 -12.44
N ASN A 44 -0.17 5.21 -11.52
CA ASN A 44 -0.94 4.44 -10.53
C ASN A 44 -0.92 5.06 -9.13
N PHE A 45 0.16 5.74 -8.77
CA PHE A 45 0.35 6.31 -7.43
C PHE A 45 1.00 7.68 -7.54
N GLN A 46 0.67 8.57 -6.60
CA GLN A 46 1.27 9.90 -6.57
C GLN A 46 2.71 9.87 -6.06
N ASP A 47 2.97 9.01 -5.06
CA ASP A 47 4.29 8.86 -4.46
C ASP A 47 4.36 7.52 -3.73
N LYS A 48 5.50 7.26 -3.08
CA LYS A 48 5.69 5.99 -2.37
C LYS A 48 4.74 5.84 -1.18
N TYR A 49 4.33 6.94 -0.58
CA TYR A 49 3.41 6.90 0.56
C TYR A 49 2.00 6.52 0.12
N ASP A 50 1.58 6.99 -1.04
CA ASP A 50 0.32 6.59 -1.66
C ASP A 50 0.30 5.08 -1.91
N LEU A 51 1.41 4.54 -2.42
CA LEU A 51 1.57 3.10 -2.62
C LEU A 51 1.50 2.33 -1.32
N ILE A 52 2.17 2.81 -0.27
CA ILE A 52 2.17 2.17 1.03
C ILE A 52 0.76 2.12 1.61
N ASN A 53 0.03 3.22 1.53
CA ASN A 53 -1.34 3.28 2.02
C ASN A 53 -2.24 2.28 1.29
N TRP A 54 -2.09 2.19 -0.02
CA TRP A 54 -2.86 1.22 -0.81
C TRP A 54 -2.52 -0.21 -0.40
N TYR A 55 -1.24 -0.48 -0.19
CA TYR A 55 -0.76 -1.81 0.17
C TYR A 55 -1.28 -2.24 1.54
N PHE A 56 -1.17 -1.38 2.53
CA PHE A 56 -1.68 -1.69 3.87
C PHE A 56 -3.18 -1.91 3.84
N ASP A 57 -3.90 -1.09 3.09
CA ASP A 57 -5.35 -1.23 2.95
C ASP A 57 -5.71 -2.61 2.41
N LYS A 58 -5.01 -3.06 1.37
CA LYS A 58 -5.26 -4.36 0.76
C LYS A 58 -4.90 -5.51 1.69
N ILE A 59 -3.76 -5.41 2.36
CA ILE A 59 -3.32 -6.45 3.28
C ILE A 59 -4.28 -6.59 4.45
N LEU A 60 -4.72 -5.48 5.02
CA LEU A 60 -5.65 -5.49 6.13
C LEU A 60 -6.97 -6.15 5.73
N ILE A 61 -7.50 -5.78 4.57
CA ILE A 61 -8.74 -6.36 4.07
C ILE A 61 -8.59 -7.88 3.90
N GLU A 62 -7.52 -8.31 3.24
CA GLU A 62 -7.28 -9.74 3.01
C GLU A 62 -7.10 -10.50 4.32
N SER A 63 -6.35 -9.93 5.26
CA SER A 63 -6.09 -10.57 6.55
C SER A 63 -7.39 -10.77 7.33
N PHE A 64 -8.24 -9.76 7.36
CA PHE A 64 -9.51 -9.86 8.08
C PHE A 64 -10.47 -10.79 7.37
N HIS A 65 -10.45 -10.84 6.05
CA HIS A 65 -11.25 -11.80 5.30
C HIS A 65 -10.87 -13.25 5.61
N GLN A 66 -9.58 -13.52 5.72
CA GLN A 66 -9.08 -14.85 6.04
C GLN A 66 -9.45 -15.27 7.45
N MET A 67 -9.50 -14.32 8.37
CA MET A 67 -9.88 -14.61 9.76
C MET A 67 -11.37 -14.86 9.92
N GLY A 68 -12.18 -14.35 9.03
CA GLY A 68 -13.61 -14.64 8.96
C GLY A 68 -14.47 -14.03 10.05
N GLU A 69 -13.90 -13.68 11.18
CA GLU A 69 -14.66 -13.21 12.33
C GLU A 69 -14.27 -11.79 12.74
N GLY A 70 -13.36 -11.19 12.05
CA GLY A 70 -12.84 -9.88 12.41
C GLY A 70 -13.55 -8.70 11.76
N SER A 71 -14.62 -8.96 11.00
CA SER A 71 -15.23 -7.93 10.19
C SER A 71 -15.74 -6.75 11.03
N THR A 72 -16.35 -7.02 12.18
CA THR A 72 -16.86 -5.94 13.03
C THR A 72 -15.74 -5.11 13.62
N VAL A 73 -14.68 -5.76 14.08
CA VAL A 73 -13.51 -5.08 14.62
C VAL A 73 -12.82 -4.28 13.53
N TYR A 74 -12.68 -4.88 12.35
CA TYR A 74 -12.09 -4.21 11.20
C TYR A 74 -12.86 -2.95 10.84
N GLU A 75 -14.18 -3.05 10.73
CA GLU A 75 -15.01 -1.90 10.40
C GLU A 75 -14.86 -0.78 11.42
N SER A 76 -14.84 -1.13 12.70
CA SER A 76 -14.64 -0.14 13.76
C SER A 76 -13.30 0.57 13.64
N LEU A 77 -12.23 -0.18 13.39
CA LEU A 77 -10.89 0.38 13.25
C LEU A 77 -10.79 1.28 12.02
N VAL A 78 -11.34 0.82 10.90
CA VAL A 78 -11.31 1.61 9.65
C VAL A 78 -12.12 2.88 9.80
N LYS A 79 -13.28 2.81 10.39
CA LYS A 79 -14.12 3.98 10.61
C LYS A 79 -13.43 4.99 11.53
N LYS A 80 -12.79 4.53 12.59
CA LYS A 80 -12.03 5.40 13.49
C LYS A 80 -10.89 6.06 12.76
N PHE A 81 -10.17 5.31 11.96
CA PHE A 81 -9.04 5.83 11.19
C PHE A 81 -9.48 6.92 10.22
N PHE A 82 -10.55 6.65 9.47
CA PHE A 82 -11.08 7.64 8.53
C PHE A 82 -11.61 8.88 9.24
N ARG A 83 -12.27 8.70 10.39
CA ARG A 83 -12.77 9.83 11.16
C ARG A 83 -11.63 10.72 11.63
N LEU A 84 -10.53 10.12 12.11
CA LEU A 84 -9.35 10.86 12.53
C LEU A 84 -8.75 11.64 11.37
N GLN A 85 -8.63 11.02 10.20
CA GLN A 85 -8.12 11.71 9.02
C GLN A 85 -9.01 12.87 8.61
N SER A 86 -10.32 12.69 8.67
CA SER A 86 -11.27 13.75 8.35
C SER A 86 -11.13 14.94 9.30
N MET A 87 -10.88 14.65 10.58
CA MET A 87 -10.71 15.71 11.57
C MET A 87 -9.38 16.43 11.43
N MET A 88 -8.38 15.76 10.94
CA MET A 88 -7.05 16.34 10.74
C MET A 88 -6.91 17.06 9.40
N GLY A 89 -7.73 16.70 8.45
CA GLY A 89 -7.73 17.31 7.13
C GLY A 89 -8.63 18.50 7.07
#